data_419cd6b617e55c8c749ed5e8210c5cbc
#
_entry.id   419cd6b617e55c8c749ed5e8210c5cbc
#
_cell.length_a   1.000
_cell.length_b   1.000
_cell.length_c   1.000
_cell.angle_alpha   90.00
_cell.angle_beta   90.00
_cell.angle_gamma   90.00
#
_symmetry.space_group_name_H-M   'P 1'
#
loop_
_entity.id
_entity.type
_entity.pdbx_description
1 polymer ?
#
loop_
_entity_poly.entity_id
_entity_poly.type
_entity_poly.pdbx_seq_one_letter_code
_entity_poly.pdbx_strand_id
1 'polypeptide(L)'
;MTVLDWMLDSDPAIRWQALRDLTDASTDDVAADRARVATEGWGARLLALQGEDGQWAGGACFPAGWSASDGPPDETSGQPWTSTLPTLHLLLELGIDPGSEQVRRAVAQVADHCRWECDDLPFFGGEEDACINGRTVALGVYFGQDIDGIVARLLGEQLEDGGWNCYARFGSGRSSYHSTINVLEGLSAYERAGAGSAESIAARRRGEEYLLERNLFRRKSTGEVVNPDWLRFSFPTRWPYDVLRALEYFRAAADPPDKRINGAVELLRSKQQPDGTWLLENTHPGDVYFPLDDGDGRPSRWNTLRALRVLRWYGGSS
;
A
#
# COMPACT_ATOMS: atom_id res chain seq x y z
N MET A 1 -28.19 -8.94 8.41
CA MET A 1 -27.30 -8.22 7.48
C MET A 1 -26.09 -9.10 7.28
N THR A 2 -25.81 -9.50 6.05
CA THR A 2 -24.60 -10.28 5.73
C THR A 2 -23.35 -9.39 5.75
N VAL A 3 -22.14 -9.97 5.77
CA VAL A 3 -20.89 -9.22 5.65
C VAL A 3 -20.85 -8.43 4.34
N LEU A 4 -21.37 -9.02 3.27
CA LEU A 4 -21.45 -8.34 1.97
C LEU A 4 -22.39 -7.12 2.02
N ASP A 5 -23.61 -7.29 2.59
CA ASP A 5 -24.54 -6.16 2.75
C ASP A 5 -23.90 -5.03 3.56
N TRP A 6 -23.18 -5.36 4.64
CA TRP A 6 -22.46 -4.40 5.48
C TRP A 6 -21.37 -3.64 4.72
N MET A 7 -20.63 -4.29 3.80
CA MET A 7 -19.65 -3.62 2.94
C MET A 7 -20.30 -2.77 1.86
N LEU A 8 -21.44 -3.23 1.29
CA LEU A 8 -22.17 -2.48 0.28
C LEU A 8 -22.91 -1.27 0.85
N ASP A 9 -23.23 -1.27 2.15
CA ASP A 9 -23.76 -0.11 2.89
C ASP A 9 -22.61 0.72 3.50
N SER A 10 -21.71 1.22 2.64
CA SER A 10 -20.49 1.91 3.05
C SER A 10 -20.07 3.00 2.06
N ASP A 11 -18.92 3.62 2.35
CA ASP A 11 -18.26 4.58 1.46
C ASP A 11 -18.08 4.01 0.04
N PRO A 12 -18.23 4.81 -1.02
CA PRO A 12 -18.02 4.37 -2.39
C PRO A 12 -16.71 3.63 -2.61
N ALA A 13 -15.64 3.97 -1.88
CA ALA A 13 -14.34 3.34 -2.00
C ALA A 13 -14.33 1.86 -1.58
N ILE A 14 -15.12 1.47 -0.58
CA ILE A 14 -15.29 0.06 -0.21
C ILE A 14 -16.31 -0.61 -1.13
N ARG A 15 -17.43 0.04 -1.37
CA ARG A 15 -18.57 -0.48 -2.10
C ARG A 15 -18.16 -0.97 -3.50
N TRP A 16 -17.51 -0.13 -4.31
CA TRP A 16 -17.10 -0.51 -5.66
C TRP A 16 -16.11 -1.69 -5.67
N GLN A 17 -15.22 -1.74 -4.69
CA GLN A 17 -14.24 -2.82 -4.57
C GLN A 17 -14.90 -4.12 -4.12
N ALA A 18 -15.90 -4.06 -3.22
CA ALA A 18 -16.69 -5.22 -2.83
C ALA A 18 -17.53 -5.75 -4.01
N LEU A 19 -18.16 -4.86 -4.78
CA LEU A 19 -18.88 -5.23 -6.01
C LEU A 19 -17.96 -5.96 -6.98
N ARG A 20 -16.78 -5.42 -7.28
CA ARG A 20 -15.82 -6.00 -8.24
C ARG A 20 -15.29 -7.36 -7.80
N ASP A 21 -14.94 -7.50 -6.51
CA ASP A 21 -14.13 -8.63 -6.05
C ASP A 21 -14.94 -9.74 -5.38
N LEU A 22 -16.13 -9.41 -4.87
CA LEU A 22 -16.91 -10.33 -4.03
C LEU A 22 -18.30 -10.66 -4.60
N THR A 23 -18.70 -10.04 -5.71
CA THR A 23 -19.99 -10.28 -6.36
C THR A 23 -19.83 -10.57 -7.84
N ASP A 24 -20.95 -10.87 -8.52
CA ASP A 24 -21.03 -11.01 -9.97
C ASP A 24 -21.62 -9.72 -10.62
N ALA A 25 -21.37 -8.54 -10.00
CA ALA A 25 -21.82 -7.25 -10.51
C ALA A 25 -21.24 -6.97 -11.91
N SER A 26 -22.02 -6.29 -12.75
CA SER A 26 -21.57 -5.91 -14.07
C SER A 26 -20.39 -4.94 -14.03
N THR A 27 -19.59 -4.91 -15.09
CA THR A 27 -18.48 -3.94 -15.22
C THR A 27 -18.99 -2.50 -15.16
N ASP A 28 -20.20 -2.24 -15.70
CA ASP A 28 -20.81 -0.91 -15.69
C ASP A 28 -21.22 -0.48 -14.27
N ASP A 29 -21.80 -1.38 -13.47
CA ASP A 29 -22.15 -1.10 -12.08
C ASP A 29 -20.90 -0.82 -11.25
N VAL A 30 -19.83 -1.62 -11.42
CA VAL A 30 -18.54 -1.43 -10.76
C VAL A 30 -17.92 -0.08 -11.16
N ALA A 31 -17.96 0.26 -12.46
CA ALA A 31 -17.42 1.53 -12.95
C ALA A 31 -18.21 2.73 -12.42
N ALA A 32 -19.55 2.63 -12.39
CA ALA A 32 -20.41 3.68 -11.85
C ALA A 32 -20.14 3.97 -10.37
N ASP A 33 -20.03 2.93 -9.53
CA ASP A 33 -19.70 3.11 -8.11
C ASP A 33 -18.26 3.63 -7.93
N ARG A 34 -17.30 3.16 -8.76
CA ARG A 34 -15.92 3.66 -8.71
C ARG A 34 -15.84 5.15 -9.05
N ALA A 35 -16.60 5.62 -10.03
CA ALA A 35 -16.62 7.04 -10.41
C ALA A 35 -17.05 7.96 -9.24
N ARG A 36 -17.88 7.47 -8.34
CA ARG A 36 -18.33 8.20 -7.15
C ARG A 36 -17.21 8.50 -6.15
N VAL A 37 -16.14 7.70 -6.13
CA VAL A 37 -15.02 7.90 -5.18
C VAL A 37 -14.40 9.30 -5.31
N ALA A 38 -14.36 9.88 -6.50
CA ALA A 38 -13.82 11.23 -6.70
C ALA A 38 -14.78 12.36 -6.27
N THR A 39 -16.07 12.08 -6.14
CA THR A 39 -17.11 13.08 -5.90
C THR A 39 -17.86 12.91 -4.57
N GLU A 40 -17.70 11.76 -3.92
CA GLU A 40 -18.38 11.42 -2.67
C GLU A 40 -17.43 10.77 -1.67
N GLY A 41 -17.77 10.79 -0.40
CA GLY A 41 -17.08 10.06 0.66
C GLY A 41 -15.64 10.50 0.91
N TRP A 42 -14.80 9.54 1.23
CA TRP A 42 -13.41 9.78 1.64
C TRP A 42 -12.54 10.34 0.51
N GLY A 43 -12.70 9.83 -0.71
CA GLY A 43 -11.89 10.27 -1.85
C GLY A 43 -12.13 11.74 -2.20
N ALA A 44 -13.39 12.15 -2.29
CA ALA A 44 -13.77 13.56 -2.52
C ALA A 44 -13.24 14.47 -1.41
N ARG A 45 -13.34 14.04 -0.15
CA ARG A 45 -12.82 14.80 1.00
C ARG A 45 -11.30 14.97 0.93
N LEU A 46 -10.55 13.94 0.54
CA LEU A 46 -9.10 14.05 0.36
C LEU A 46 -8.72 14.98 -0.78
N LEU A 47 -9.41 14.90 -1.92
CA LEU A 47 -9.16 15.81 -3.04
C LEU A 47 -9.41 17.27 -2.67
N ALA A 48 -10.45 17.54 -1.87
CA ALA A 48 -10.78 18.88 -1.41
C ALA A 48 -9.75 19.49 -0.42
N LEU A 49 -8.85 18.67 0.12
CA LEU A 49 -7.80 19.10 1.05
C LEU A 49 -6.47 19.42 0.37
N GLN A 50 -6.37 19.28 -0.97
CA GLN A 50 -5.19 19.71 -1.71
C GLN A 50 -5.04 21.22 -1.63
N GLY A 51 -3.85 21.70 -1.28
CA GLY A 51 -3.53 23.12 -1.22
C GLY A 51 -3.41 23.76 -2.60
N GLU A 52 -3.41 25.10 -2.64
CA GLU A 52 -3.18 25.88 -3.87
C GLU A 52 -1.78 25.63 -4.45
N ASP A 53 -0.83 25.20 -3.62
CA ASP A 53 0.52 24.77 -3.98
C ASP A 53 0.58 23.38 -4.63
N GLY A 54 -0.56 22.73 -4.82
CA GLY A 54 -0.66 21.39 -5.37
C GLY A 54 -0.30 20.25 -4.39
N GLN A 55 0.00 20.57 -3.14
CA GLN A 55 0.42 19.60 -2.13
C GLN A 55 -0.68 19.35 -1.09
N TRP A 56 -0.57 18.27 -0.33
CA TRP A 56 -1.33 18.08 0.89
C TRP A 56 -0.44 18.44 2.08
N ALA A 57 -0.99 19.23 2.99
CA ALA A 57 -0.29 19.78 4.16
C ALA A 57 1.08 20.44 3.84
N GLY A 58 1.26 20.91 2.59
CA GLY A 58 2.42 21.69 2.16
C GLY A 58 3.74 20.90 2.07
N GLY A 59 3.72 19.57 1.92
CA GLY A 59 4.95 18.78 1.81
C GLY A 59 4.78 17.44 1.08
N ALA A 60 5.90 16.84 0.68
CA ALA A 60 5.93 15.58 -0.05
C ALA A 60 5.75 14.37 0.88
N CYS A 61 6.68 14.13 1.79
CA CYS A 61 6.62 13.04 2.77
C CYS A 61 6.09 13.48 4.13
N PHE A 62 6.40 14.71 4.52
CA PHE A 62 6.01 15.29 5.80
C PHE A 62 5.27 16.61 5.61
N PRO A 63 4.36 17.00 6.52
CA PRO A 63 3.71 18.31 6.46
C PRO A 63 4.72 19.47 6.56
N ALA A 64 4.36 20.62 5.98
CA ALA A 64 5.15 21.84 6.15
C ALA A 64 5.39 22.16 7.62
N GLY A 65 6.64 22.50 7.95
CA GLY A 65 7.06 22.83 9.33
C GLY A 65 7.41 21.60 10.17
N TRP A 66 7.20 20.38 9.71
CA TRP A 66 7.77 19.20 10.37
C TRP A 66 9.30 19.20 10.21
N SER A 67 10.00 18.84 11.26
CA SER A 67 11.47 18.85 11.29
C SER A 67 12.00 17.50 11.78
N ALA A 68 13.12 17.06 11.23
CA ALA A 68 13.83 15.89 11.73
C ALA A 68 14.25 16.02 13.21
N SER A 69 14.25 17.25 13.78
CA SER A 69 14.41 17.48 15.22
C SER A 69 13.21 17.00 16.03
N ASP A 70 12.05 16.81 15.42
CA ASP A 70 10.86 16.23 16.05
C ASP A 70 11.01 14.70 16.23
N GLY A 71 12.16 14.16 15.81
CA GLY A 71 12.53 12.76 15.84
C GLY A 71 12.23 12.05 14.50
N PRO A 72 12.99 11.01 14.14
CA PRO A 72 12.64 10.18 13.02
C PRO A 72 11.29 9.51 13.30
N PRO A 73 10.42 9.37 12.27
CA PRO A 73 9.21 8.59 12.45
C PRO A 73 9.59 7.15 12.82
N ASP A 74 9.06 6.69 13.92
CA ASP A 74 9.22 5.31 14.37
C ASP A 74 7.84 4.63 14.55
N GLU A 75 7.84 3.33 14.80
CA GLU A 75 6.61 2.56 14.97
C GLU A 75 5.80 2.96 16.21
N THR A 76 6.39 3.70 17.14
CA THR A 76 5.77 4.09 18.42
C THR A 76 5.31 5.54 18.46
N SER A 77 6.11 6.47 17.94
CA SER A 77 5.78 7.91 17.88
C SER A 77 4.95 8.25 16.64
N GLY A 78 5.06 7.43 15.58
CA GLY A 78 4.37 7.62 14.33
C GLY A 78 4.92 8.76 13.48
N GLN A 79 4.23 9.05 12.39
CA GLN A 79 4.47 10.22 11.56
C GLN A 79 3.14 10.85 11.16
N PRO A 80 3.10 12.13 10.79
CA PRO A 80 1.89 12.72 10.21
C PRO A 80 1.60 12.08 8.84
N TRP A 81 0.36 11.60 8.66
CA TRP A 81 -0.10 10.94 7.44
C TRP A 81 -0.90 11.88 6.53
N THR A 82 -0.64 13.17 6.63
CA THR A 82 -1.42 14.22 5.95
C THR A 82 -0.72 14.84 4.76
N SER A 83 0.57 14.56 4.53
CA SER A 83 1.34 15.06 3.39
C SER A 83 0.97 14.35 2.07
N THR A 84 1.61 14.77 0.98
CA THR A 84 1.27 14.36 -0.39
C THR A 84 1.43 12.85 -0.62
N LEU A 85 2.56 12.25 -0.23
CA LEU A 85 2.81 10.82 -0.44
C LEU A 85 1.78 9.92 0.25
N PRO A 86 1.52 10.04 1.57
CA PRO A 86 0.53 9.20 2.22
C PRO A 86 -0.90 9.46 1.75
N THR A 87 -1.22 10.68 1.30
CA THR A 87 -2.55 11.02 0.79
C THR A 87 -2.77 10.43 -0.61
N LEU A 88 -1.81 10.54 -1.53
CA LEU A 88 -1.91 9.90 -2.85
C LEU A 88 -1.98 8.37 -2.72
N HIS A 89 -1.23 7.78 -1.79
CA HIS A 89 -1.35 6.35 -1.51
C HIS A 89 -2.74 5.98 -0.99
N LEU A 90 -3.30 6.78 -0.11
CA LEU A 90 -4.66 6.53 0.36
C LEU A 90 -5.66 6.64 -0.80
N LEU A 91 -5.55 7.63 -1.68
CA LEU A 91 -6.39 7.74 -2.89
C LEU A 91 -6.26 6.51 -3.80
N LEU A 92 -5.05 5.94 -3.92
CA LEU A 92 -4.81 4.69 -4.64
C LEU A 92 -5.51 3.52 -3.93
N GLU A 93 -5.36 3.37 -2.61
CA GLU A 93 -6.02 2.31 -1.81
C GLU A 93 -7.56 2.42 -1.87
N LEU A 94 -8.10 3.64 -1.86
CA LEU A 94 -9.52 3.91 -2.10
C LEU A 94 -9.94 3.55 -3.54
N GLY A 95 -8.97 3.42 -4.45
CA GLY A 95 -9.16 3.05 -5.85
C GLY A 95 -9.82 4.14 -6.68
N ILE A 96 -9.51 5.40 -6.37
CA ILE A 96 -10.02 6.54 -7.12
C ILE A 96 -9.74 6.38 -8.62
N ASP A 97 -10.66 6.81 -9.49
CA ASP A 97 -10.45 6.71 -10.92
C ASP A 97 -9.38 7.72 -11.39
N PRO A 98 -8.18 7.25 -11.84
CA PRO A 98 -7.12 8.14 -12.30
C PRO A 98 -7.49 8.86 -13.61
N GLY A 99 -8.49 8.35 -14.34
CA GLY A 99 -8.99 8.95 -15.58
C GLY A 99 -9.92 10.14 -15.36
N SER A 100 -10.42 10.37 -14.14
CA SER A 100 -11.28 11.51 -13.87
C SER A 100 -10.53 12.84 -14.01
N GLU A 101 -11.21 13.87 -14.53
CA GLU A 101 -10.58 15.17 -14.77
C GLU A 101 -10.06 15.82 -13.48
N GLN A 102 -10.81 15.67 -12.39
CA GLN A 102 -10.43 16.20 -11.09
C GLN A 102 -9.12 15.56 -10.58
N VAL A 103 -8.99 14.24 -10.68
CA VAL A 103 -7.80 13.51 -10.25
C VAL A 103 -6.61 13.85 -11.13
N ARG A 104 -6.79 13.88 -12.47
CA ARG A 104 -5.71 14.29 -13.39
C ARG A 104 -5.17 15.68 -13.07
N ARG A 105 -6.05 16.65 -12.78
CA ARG A 105 -5.63 18.00 -12.37
C ARG A 105 -4.86 17.99 -11.07
N ALA A 106 -5.35 17.26 -10.06
CA ALA A 106 -4.68 17.15 -8.76
C ALA A 106 -3.27 16.55 -8.90
N VAL A 107 -3.13 15.48 -9.68
CA VAL A 107 -1.83 14.83 -9.93
C VAL A 107 -0.89 15.70 -10.74
N ALA A 108 -1.38 16.43 -11.75
CA ALA A 108 -0.59 17.38 -12.52
C ALA A 108 0.02 18.47 -11.62
N GLN A 109 -0.76 19.01 -10.68
CA GLN A 109 -0.24 19.99 -9.71
C GLN A 109 0.86 19.39 -8.83
N VAL A 110 0.74 18.12 -8.40
CA VAL A 110 1.82 17.44 -7.67
C VAL A 110 3.07 17.31 -8.54
N ALA A 111 2.92 16.88 -9.79
CA ALA A 111 4.07 16.73 -10.70
C ALA A 111 4.81 18.06 -10.93
N ASP A 112 4.06 19.15 -11.06
CA ASP A 112 4.61 20.48 -11.37
C ASP A 112 5.24 21.14 -10.13
N HIS A 113 4.65 20.99 -8.95
CA HIS A 113 4.97 21.84 -7.80
C HIS A 113 5.52 21.09 -6.59
N CYS A 114 5.19 19.80 -6.41
CA CYS A 114 5.65 19.07 -5.24
C CYS A 114 7.12 18.66 -5.38
N ARG A 115 7.91 18.93 -4.34
CA ARG A 115 9.33 18.58 -4.25
C ARG A 115 9.58 17.79 -2.97
N TRP A 116 10.52 16.84 -3.04
CA TRP A 116 10.97 16.11 -1.87
C TRP A 116 11.72 17.02 -0.90
N GLU A 117 11.55 16.77 0.38
CA GLU A 117 12.22 17.52 1.45
C GLU A 117 13.74 17.33 1.41
N CYS A 118 14.23 16.20 0.88
CA CYS A 118 15.61 15.95 0.57
C CYS A 118 15.88 16.26 -0.91
N ASP A 119 16.97 16.98 -1.20
CA ASP A 119 17.49 17.26 -2.54
C ASP A 119 16.58 18.05 -3.50
N ASP A 120 15.41 18.50 -3.07
CA ASP A 120 14.46 19.30 -3.87
C ASP A 120 14.09 18.68 -5.24
N LEU A 121 14.15 17.35 -5.31
CA LEU A 121 13.79 16.60 -6.52
C LEU A 121 12.28 16.65 -6.78
N PRO A 122 11.83 16.63 -8.05
CA PRO A 122 10.42 16.49 -8.38
C PRO A 122 9.82 15.23 -7.73
N PHE A 123 8.57 15.29 -7.29
CA PHE A 123 7.90 14.17 -6.60
C PHE A 123 8.05 12.84 -7.35
N PHE A 124 7.74 12.80 -8.66
CA PHE A 124 7.89 11.61 -9.49
C PHE A 124 9.33 11.38 -10.00
N GLY A 125 10.30 12.21 -9.59
CA GLY A 125 11.73 11.97 -9.80
C GLY A 125 12.36 11.04 -8.77
N GLY A 126 11.66 10.77 -7.68
CA GLY A 126 12.08 9.89 -6.60
C GLY A 126 12.90 10.58 -5.52
N GLU A 127 13.14 9.82 -4.47
CA GLU A 127 13.81 10.24 -3.23
C GLU A 127 14.95 9.24 -2.91
N GLU A 128 15.64 9.40 -1.78
CA GLU A 128 16.78 8.54 -1.44
C GLU A 128 16.37 7.15 -0.93
N ASP A 129 15.23 7.04 -0.25
CA ASP A 129 14.81 5.83 0.43
C ASP A 129 14.07 4.85 -0.49
N ALA A 130 14.55 3.61 -0.57
CA ALA A 130 13.96 2.58 -1.42
C ALA A 130 12.47 2.33 -1.14
N CYS A 131 12.02 2.42 0.12
CA CYS A 131 10.62 2.25 0.46
C CYS A 131 9.74 3.40 -0.06
N ILE A 132 10.21 4.63 -0.03
CA ILE A 132 9.53 5.81 -0.60
C ILE A 132 9.49 5.66 -2.13
N ASN A 133 10.62 5.31 -2.74
CA ASN A 133 10.72 5.10 -4.18
C ASN A 133 9.79 3.98 -4.67
N GLY A 134 9.69 2.85 -3.97
CA GLY A 134 8.76 1.78 -4.31
C GLY A 134 7.30 2.25 -4.30
N ARG A 135 6.92 3.03 -3.31
CA ARG A 135 5.59 3.65 -3.23
C ARG A 135 5.36 4.66 -4.34
N THR A 136 6.36 5.49 -4.64
CA THR A 136 6.29 6.48 -5.73
C THR A 136 6.14 5.81 -7.09
N VAL A 137 6.80 4.65 -7.31
CA VAL A 137 6.59 3.84 -8.53
C VAL A 137 5.14 3.37 -8.63
N ALA A 138 4.55 2.83 -7.54
CA ALA A 138 3.15 2.41 -7.57
C ALA A 138 2.19 3.58 -7.89
N LEU A 139 2.46 4.76 -7.33
CA LEU A 139 1.69 5.98 -7.61
C LEU A 139 1.87 6.45 -9.05
N GLY A 140 3.12 6.50 -9.53
CA GLY A 140 3.42 6.94 -10.90
C GLY A 140 2.73 6.06 -11.93
N VAL A 141 2.80 4.74 -11.77
CA VAL A 141 2.05 3.80 -12.61
C VAL A 141 0.55 4.08 -12.55
N TYR A 142 0.00 4.21 -11.36
CA TYR A 142 -1.45 4.37 -11.19
C TYR A 142 -1.96 5.67 -11.80
N PHE A 143 -1.21 6.75 -11.70
CA PHE A 143 -1.58 8.06 -12.17
C PHE A 143 -0.94 8.45 -13.53
N GLY A 144 -0.28 7.51 -14.21
CA GLY A 144 0.26 7.70 -15.56
C GLY A 144 1.45 8.67 -15.63
N GLN A 145 2.32 8.66 -14.62
CA GLN A 145 3.52 9.49 -14.57
C GLN A 145 4.76 8.69 -14.98
N ASP A 146 5.79 9.37 -15.49
CA ASP A 146 7.07 8.75 -15.79
C ASP A 146 7.86 8.47 -14.50
N ILE A 147 8.22 7.20 -14.31
CA ILE A 147 8.95 6.71 -13.13
C ILE A 147 10.11 5.78 -13.50
N ASP A 148 10.50 5.73 -14.77
CA ASP A 148 11.53 4.80 -15.24
C ASP A 148 12.87 5.03 -14.54
N GLY A 149 13.21 6.29 -14.24
CA GLY A 149 14.41 6.66 -13.49
C GLY A 149 14.40 6.09 -12.05
N ILE A 150 13.23 6.08 -11.40
CA ILE A 150 13.08 5.50 -10.05
C ILE A 150 13.24 3.98 -10.12
N VAL A 151 12.63 3.34 -11.12
CA VAL A 151 12.75 1.88 -11.32
C VAL A 151 14.20 1.50 -11.53
N ALA A 152 14.93 2.19 -12.43
CA ALA A 152 16.35 1.94 -12.68
C ALA A 152 17.19 2.05 -11.39
N ARG A 153 16.92 3.04 -10.55
CA ARG A 153 17.57 3.21 -9.24
C ARG A 153 17.29 2.03 -8.32
N LEU A 154 16.01 1.63 -8.16
CA LEU A 154 15.64 0.48 -7.32
C LEU A 154 16.30 -0.82 -7.75
N LEU A 155 16.47 -1.03 -9.06
CA LEU A 155 17.17 -2.21 -9.58
C LEU A 155 18.66 -2.21 -9.15
N GLY A 156 19.31 -1.04 -9.18
CA GLY A 156 20.70 -0.88 -8.72
C GLY A 156 20.89 -0.98 -7.21
N GLU A 157 19.84 -0.79 -6.41
CA GLU A 157 19.87 -0.80 -4.94
C GLU A 157 19.46 -2.15 -4.33
N GLN A 158 19.13 -3.16 -5.15
CA GLN A 158 18.75 -4.47 -4.63
C GLN A 158 19.93 -5.15 -3.94
N LEU A 159 19.71 -5.63 -2.71
CA LEU A 159 20.72 -6.30 -1.91
C LEU A 159 20.92 -7.77 -2.32
N GLU A 160 22.07 -8.34 -1.94
CA GLU A 160 22.44 -9.73 -2.28
C GLU A 160 21.46 -10.78 -1.79
N ASP A 161 20.77 -10.52 -0.66
CA ASP A 161 19.73 -11.41 -0.12
C ASP A 161 18.37 -11.27 -0.80
N GLY A 162 18.28 -10.46 -1.86
CA GLY A 162 17.16 -10.35 -2.78
C GLY A 162 16.17 -9.24 -2.50
N GLY A 163 16.21 -8.56 -1.36
CA GLY A 163 15.30 -7.48 -1.02
C GLY A 163 15.96 -6.09 -1.05
N TRP A 164 15.36 -5.14 -0.31
CA TRP A 164 15.80 -3.75 -0.20
C TRP A 164 15.82 -3.29 1.24
N ASN A 165 16.60 -2.24 1.53
CA ASN A 165 16.65 -1.61 2.84
C ASN A 165 17.03 -0.13 2.71
N CYS A 166 16.21 0.78 3.26
CA CYS A 166 16.50 2.22 3.30
C CYS A 166 17.81 2.53 4.04
N TYR A 167 18.24 1.68 4.99
CA TYR A 167 19.53 1.81 5.67
C TYR A 167 20.72 1.23 4.87
N ALA A 168 20.54 0.75 3.65
CA ALA A 168 21.65 0.24 2.82
C ALA A 168 22.71 1.31 2.58
N ARG A 169 22.30 2.57 2.35
CA ARG A 169 23.20 3.72 2.21
C ARG A 169 24.04 4.00 3.46
N PHE A 170 23.63 3.52 4.62
CA PHE A 170 24.39 3.60 5.89
C PHE A 170 25.14 2.31 6.21
N GLY A 171 25.31 1.42 5.23
CA GLY A 171 26.12 0.20 5.34
C GLY A 171 25.34 -1.05 5.78
N SER A 172 24.00 -1.02 5.82
CA SER A 172 23.24 -2.26 6.04
C SER A 172 23.31 -3.17 4.82
N GLY A 173 23.88 -4.36 4.98
CA GLY A 173 23.91 -5.39 3.94
C GLY A 173 22.74 -6.38 4.00
N ARG A 174 21.69 -6.10 4.78
CA ARG A 174 20.53 -6.98 4.97
C ARG A 174 19.26 -6.27 4.57
N SER A 175 18.39 -6.96 3.84
CA SER A 175 17.09 -6.44 3.46
C SER A 175 16.13 -6.28 4.65
N SER A 176 15.22 -5.33 4.51
CA SER A 176 14.12 -5.05 5.42
C SER A 176 12.80 -5.53 4.80
N TYR A 177 11.92 -6.13 5.60
CA TYR A 177 10.56 -6.48 5.15
C TYR A 177 9.77 -5.24 4.75
N HIS A 178 9.91 -4.13 5.51
CA HIS A 178 9.24 -2.87 5.21
C HIS A 178 9.67 -2.30 3.85
N SER A 179 10.98 -2.15 3.62
CA SER A 179 11.47 -1.63 2.34
C SER A 179 11.14 -2.58 1.19
N THR A 180 11.31 -3.88 1.40
CA THR A 180 11.08 -4.89 0.36
C THR A 180 9.63 -4.92 -0.11
N ILE A 181 8.63 -4.91 0.79
CA ILE A 181 7.22 -4.95 0.36
C ILE A 181 6.82 -3.70 -0.42
N ASN A 182 7.29 -2.51 0.00
CA ASN A 182 7.01 -1.26 -0.72
C ASN A 182 7.59 -1.28 -2.14
N VAL A 183 8.80 -1.79 -2.31
CA VAL A 183 9.42 -1.92 -3.65
C VAL A 183 8.71 -2.99 -4.48
N LEU A 184 8.35 -4.11 -3.89
CA LEU A 184 7.63 -5.19 -4.58
C LEU A 184 6.27 -4.72 -5.12
N GLU A 185 5.52 -3.94 -4.35
CA GLU A 185 4.24 -3.35 -4.79
C GLU A 185 4.45 -2.42 -5.99
N GLY A 186 5.48 -1.58 -5.95
CA GLY A 186 5.86 -0.70 -7.06
C GLY A 186 6.24 -1.48 -8.32
N LEU A 187 7.19 -2.40 -8.23
CA LEU A 187 7.65 -3.22 -9.35
C LEU A 187 6.53 -4.09 -9.95
N SER A 188 5.66 -4.65 -9.10
CA SER A 188 4.49 -5.41 -9.56
C SER A 188 3.49 -4.52 -10.30
N ALA A 189 3.26 -3.30 -9.86
CA ALA A 189 2.43 -2.34 -10.57
C ALA A 189 3.04 -1.98 -11.94
N TYR A 190 4.35 -1.72 -11.98
CA TYR A 190 5.10 -1.41 -13.20
C TYR A 190 5.04 -2.53 -14.23
N GLU A 191 5.24 -3.78 -13.80
CA GLU A 191 5.11 -4.97 -14.66
C GLU A 191 3.69 -5.12 -15.22
N ARG A 192 2.66 -4.98 -14.38
CA ARG A 192 1.25 -5.11 -14.81
C ARG A 192 0.80 -4.01 -15.77
N ALA A 193 1.44 -2.86 -15.73
CA ALA A 193 1.21 -1.78 -16.69
C ALA A 193 1.87 -2.05 -18.07
N GLY A 194 2.58 -3.16 -18.22
CA GLY A 194 3.25 -3.54 -19.47
C GLY A 194 4.63 -2.88 -19.66
N ALA A 195 5.15 -2.20 -18.63
CA ALA A 195 6.47 -1.55 -18.66
C ALA A 195 7.60 -2.44 -18.12
N GLY A 196 7.27 -3.64 -17.61
CA GLY A 196 8.23 -4.56 -16.99
C GLY A 196 9.31 -5.06 -17.97
N SER A 197 10.58 -4.84 -17.61
CA SER A 197 11.73 -5.45 -18.28
C SER A 197 12.07 -6.83 -17.68
N ALA A 198 12.87 -7.63 -18.38
CA ALA A 198 13.37 -8.89 -17.84
C ALA A 198 14.14 -8.70 -16.53
N GLU A 199 14.84 -7.57 -16.38
CA GLU A 199 15.59 -7.22 -15.17
C GLU A 199 14.67 -6.87 -14.00
N SER A 200 13.65 -6.02 -14.21
CA SER A 200 12.69 -5.65 -13.16
C SER A 200 11.86 -6.86 -12.70
N ILE A 201 11.45 -7.72 -13.62
CA ILE A 201 10.76 -8.99 -13.31
C ILE A 201 11.66 -9.90 -12.46
N ALA A 202 12.94 -10.07 -12.85
CA ALA A 202 13.89 -10.88 -12.10
C ALA A 202 14.16 -10.28 -10.71
N ALA A 203 14.28 -8.97 -10.58
CA ALA A 203 14.46 -8.28 -9.32
C ALA A 203 13.26 -8.48 -8.39
N ARG A 204 12.03 -8.29 -8.92
CA ARG A 204 10.80 -8.57 -8.17
C ARG A 204 10.74 -10.01 -7.68
N ARG A 205 11.05 -10.98 -8.53
CA ARG A 205 11.07 -12.40 -8.14
C ARG A 205 12.09 -12.71 -7.04
N ARG A 206 13.27 -12.10 -7.05
CA ARG A 206 14.22 -12.23 -5.95
C ARG A 206 13.70 -11.66 -4.64
N GLY A 207 13.00 -10.49 -4.71
CA GLY A 207 12.37 -9.89 -3.53
C GLY A 207 11.21 -10.71 -2.98
N GLU A 208 10.42 -11.36 -3.83
CA GLU A 208 9.41 -12.35 -3.42
C GLU A 208 10.05 -13.54 -2.71
N GLU A 209 11.14 -14.08 -3.28
CA GLU A 209 11.86 -15.19 -2.68
C GLU A 209 12.39 -14.84 -1.29
N TYR A 210 12.91 -13.59 -1.10
CA TYR A 210 13.30 -13.08 0.22
C TYR A 210 12.15 -13.20 1.25
N LEU A 211 10.92 -12.87 0.90
CA LEU A 211 9.76 -12.99 1.80
C LEU A 211 9.32 -14.45 1.97
N LEU A 212 9.29 -15.23 0.90
CA LEU A 212 8.83 -16.62 0.89
C LEU A 212 9.75 -17.54 1.69
N GLU A 213 11.07 -17.39 1.58
CA GLU A 213 12.03 -18.12 2.41
C GLU A 213 11.85 -17.92 3.92
N ARG A 214 11.13 -16.83 4.28
CA ARG A 214 10.82 -16.42 5.66
C ARG A 214 9.36 -16.69 6.03
N ASN A 215 8.65 -17.46 5.20
CA ASN A 215 7.22 -17.73 5.36
C ASN A 215 6.42 -16.47 5.67
N LEU A 216 6.79 -15.34 5.07
CA LEU A 216 6.29 -13.97 5.22
C LEU A 216 6.57 -13.28 6.57
N PHE A 217 6.77 -13.99 7.68
CA PHE A 217 6.89 -13.37 9.00
C PHE A 217 7.85 -14.10 9.98
N ARG A 218 8.62 -15.04 9.47
CA ARG A 218 9.49 -15.89 10.32
C ARG A 218 10.95 -15.64 10.05
N ARG A 219 11.78 -15.85 11.06
CA ARG A 219 13.24 -15.87 10.92
C ARG A 219 13.64 -17.10 10.14
N LYS A 220 14.43 -16.94 9.06
CA LYS A 220 14.94 -18.06 8.25
C LYS A 220 15.75 -19.05 9.08
N SER A 221 16.48 -18.57 10.09
CA SER A 221 17.41 -19.40 10.90
C SER A 221 16.72 -20.19 12.01
N THR A 222 15.66 -19.64 12.64
CA THR A 222 15.03 -20.25 13.83
C THR A 222 13.58 -20.65 13.61
N GLY A 223 12.92 -20.11 12.58
CA GLY A 223 11.49 -20.28 12.36
C GLY A 223 10.59 -19.47 13.30
N GLU A 224 11.17 -18.70 14.22
CA GLU A 224 10.43 -17.84 15.13
C GLU A 224 9.85 -16.64 14.42
N VAL A 225 8.77 -16.05 14.98
CA VAL A 225 8.20 -14.80 14.50
C VAL A 225 9.22 -13.67 14.61
N VAL A 226 9.41 -12.91 13.53
CA VAL A 226 10.40 -11.82 13.49
C VAL A 226 9.94 -10.66 14.39
N ASN A 227 8.71 -10.21 14.20
CA ASN A 227 8.08 -9.15 14.98
C ASN A 227 6.59 -9.49 15.21
N PRO A 228 6.12 -9.60 16.45
CA PRO A 228 4.71 -9.87 16.76
C PRO A 228 3.75 -8.80 16.21
N ASP A 229 4.16 -7.55 16.09
CA ASP A 229 3.30 -6.47 15.59
C ASP A 229 2.92 -6.68 14.11
N TRP A 230 3.75 -7.37 13.33
CA TRP A 230 3.41 -7.69 11.93
C TRP A 230 2.25 -8.68 11.79
N LEU A 231 1.88 -9.35 12.88
CA LEU A 231 0.71 -10.22 12.93
C LEU A 231 -0.59 -9.45 13.14
N ARG A 232 -0.53 -8.16 13.47
CA ARG A 232 -1.68 -7.27 13.70
C ARG A 232 -2.03 -6.57 12.39
N PHE A 233 -3.28 -6.67 11.97
CA PHE A 233 -3.73 -6.15 10.68
C PHE A 233 -4.09 -4.68 10.76
N SER A 234 -3.47 -3.89 9.87
CA SER A 234 -3.60 -2.43 9.82
C SER A 234 -4.35 -1.97 8.58
N PHE A 235 -5.05 -0.84 8.71
CA PHE A 235 -5.52 -0.06 7.57
C PHE A 235 -5.62 1.43 7.95
N PRO A 236 -5.20 2.39 7.08
CA PRO A 236 -4.41 2.19 5.84
C PRO A 236 -3.09 1.46 6.08
N THR A 237 -2.55 0.82 5.02
CA THR A 237 -1.34 -0.01 5.17
C THR A 237 -0.08 0.81 5.46
N ARG A 238 -0.04 2.07 5.07
CA ARG A 238 1.08 3.00 5.21
C ARG A 238 2.38 2.42 4.63
N TRP A 239 3.57 2.74 5.23
CA TRP A 239 4.84 2.11 4.84
C TRP A 239 5.19 0.83 5.61
N PRO A 240 4.67 0.60 6.86
CA PRO A 240 5.02 -0.59 7.61
C PRO A 240 4.52 -1.89 6.96
N TYR A 241 5.19 -2.96 7.32
CA TYR A 241 4.86 -4.31 6.90
C TYR A 241 3.86 -4.94 7.87
N ASP A 242 2.85 -5.66 7.34
CA ASP A 242 2.09 -6.65 8.08
C ASP A 242 1.80 -7.88 7.19
N VAL A 243 1.38 -8.98 7.82
CA VAL A 243 1.15 -10.26 7.13
C VAL A 243 -0.01 -10.17 6.14
N LEU A 244 -1.08 -9.42 6.44
CA LEU A 244 -2.21 -9.25 5.53
C LEU A 244 -1.78 -8.46 4.29
N ARG A 245 -0.95 -7.43 4.44
CA ARG A 245 -0.36 -6.68 3.32
C ARG A 245 0.44 -7.58 2.39
N ALA A 246 1.28 -8.45 2.96
CA ALA A 246 2.05 -9.39 2.17
C ALA A 246 1.16 -10.39 1.41
N LEU A 247 0.12 -10.93 2.06
CA LEU A 247 -0.84 -11.82 1.40
C LEU A 247 -1.59 -11.11 0.25
N GLU A 248 -2.01 -9.85 0.45
CA GLU A 248 -2.63 -9.03 -0.60
C GLU A 248 -1.67 -8.78 -1.77
N TYR A 249 -0.38 -8.55 -1.49
CA TYR A 249 0.63 -8.45 -2.53
C TYR A 249 0.68 -9.73 -3.39
N PHE A 250 0.86 -10.92 -2.77
CA PHE A 250 0.94 -12.18 -3.51
C PHE A 250 -0.34 -12.49 -4.29
N ARG A 251 -1.51 -12.17 -3.73
CA ARG A 251 -2.77 -12.24 -4.46
C ARG A 251 -2.78 -11.33 -5.70
N ALA A 252 -2.32 -10.09 -5.53
CA ALA A 252 -2.31 -9.09 -6.61
C ALA A 252 -1.26 -9.39 -7.69
N ALA A 253 -0.18 -10.08 -7.36
CA ALA A 253 0.81 -10.57 -8.31
C ALA A 253 0.25 -11.68 -9.23
N ALA A 254 -0.93 -12.23 -8.90
CA ALA A 254 -1.71 -13.17 -9.71
C ALA A 254 -1.03 -14.53 -10.02
N ASP A 255 0.08 -14.84 -9.35
CA ASP A 255 0.68 -16.16 -9.42
C ASP A 255 -0.13 -17.18 -8.58
N PRO A 256 -0.07 -18.47 -8.89
CA PRO A 256 -0.61 -19.50 -8.01
C PRO A 256 0.00 -19.41 -6.59
N PRO A 257 -0.80 -19.66 -5.52
CA PRO A 257 -0.31 -19.58 -4.16
C PRO A 257 0.90 -20.52 -3.92
N ASP A 258 2.00 -19.98 -3.40
CA ASP A 258 3.13 -20.75 -2.94
C ASP A 258 2.80 -21.40 -1.57
N LYS A 259 3.12 -22.68 -1.39
CA LYS A 259 2.88 -23.40 -0.12
C LYS A 259 3.52 -22.74 1.11
N ARG A 260 4.56 -21.95 0.93
CA ARG A 260 5.25 -21.22 2.01
C ARG A 260 4.42 -20.13 2.65
N ILE A 261 3.32 -19.67 2.00
CA ILE A 261 2.39 -18.71 2.59
C ILE A 261 1.31 -19.36 3.45
N ASN A 262 1.22 -20.71 3.51
CA ASN A 262 0.15 -21.41 4.22
C ASN A 262 -0.01 -20.97 5.67
N GLY A 263 1.10 -20.81 6.41
CA GLY A 263 1.05 -20.35 7.80
C GLY A 263 0.49 -18.93 7.95
N ALA A 264 0.71 -18.05 6.97
CA ALA A 264 0.13 -16.71 6.94
C ALA A 264 -1.38 -16.75 6.64
N VAL A 265 -1.82 -17.67 5.75
CA VAL A 265 -3.26 -17.88 5.47
C VAL A 265 -3.96 -18.51 6.67
N GLU A 266 -3.33 -19.42 7.40
CA GLU A 266 -3.87 -19.96 8.64
C GLU A 266 -4.01 -18.89 9.72
N LEU A 267 -3.02 -18.00 9.87
CA LEU A 267 -3.14 -16.82 10.73
C LEU A 267 -4.33 -15.95 10.32
N LEU A 268 -4.47 -15.65 9.03
CA LEU A 268 -5.60 -14.86 8.51
C LEU A 268 -6.94 -15.51 8.89
N ARG A 269 -7.11 -16.81 8.67
CA ARG A 269 -8.32 -17.56 9.01
C ARG A 269 -8.60 -17.54 10.52
N SER A 270 -7.57 -17.68 11.35
CA SER A 270 -7.71 -17.71 12.81
C SER A 270 -8.23 -16.40 13.41
N LYS A 271 -8.13 -15.29 12.67
CA LYS A 271 -8.57 -13.95 13.09
C LYS A 271 -10.00 -13.61 12.65
N GLN A 272 -10.63 -14.48 11.85
CA GLN A 272 -12.03 -14.26 11.46
C GLN A 272 -12.95 -14.30 12.68
N GLN A 273 -13.77 -13.26 12.80
CA GLN A 273 -14.77 -13.17 13.85
C GLN A 273 -15.98 -14.09 13.56
N PRO A 274 -16.78 -14.44 14.57
CA PRO A 274 -17.97 -15.30 14.38
C PRO A 274 -18.99 -14.75 13.39
N ASP A 275 -19.02 -13.43 13.19
CA ASP A 275 -19.89 -12.75 12.21
C ASP A 275 -19.28 -12.69 10.80
N GLY A 276 -18.09 -13.24 10.60
CA GLY A 276 -17.39 -13.30 9.32
C GLY A 276 -16.51 -12.09 9.02
N THR A 277 -16.35 -11.14 9.95
CA THR A 277 -15.52 -9.95 9.79
C THR A 277 -14.09 -10.16 10.29
N TRP A 278 -13.20 -9.18 10.01
CA TRP A 278 -11.87 -9.01 10.61
C TRP A 278 -11.79 -7.65 11.30
N LEU A 279 -11.07 -7.61 12.41
CA LEU A 279 -10.90 -6.39 13.20
C LEU A 279 -9.83 -5.47 12.58
N LEU A 280 -9.93 -4.16 12.84
CA LEU A 280 -8.77 -3.29 12.85
C LEU A 280 -7.99 -3.63 14.12
N GLU A 281 -6.75 -4.09 13.98
CA GLU A 281 -5.95 -4.52 15.13
C GLU A 281 -4.84 -3.54 15.46
N ASN A 282 -4.50 -2.67 14.51
CA ASN A 282 -3.45 -1.68 14.67
C ASN A 282 -3.70 -0.46 13.78
N THR A 283 -3.93 0.67 14.41
CA THR A 283 -3.90 1.98 13.75
C THR A 283 -2.48 2.54 13.85
N HIS A 284 -1.85 2.79 12.70
CA HIS A 284 -0.53 3.43 12.71
C HIS A 284 -0.62 4.80 13.35
N PRO A 285 0.23 5.10 14.38
CA PRO A 285 0.19 6.37 15.08
C PRO A 285 0.56 7.54 14.15
N GLY A 286 0.09 8.72 14.50
CA GLY A 286 0.30 9.96 13.76
C GLY A 286 -0.98 10.63 13.27
N ASP A 287 -0.87 11.90 12.89
CA ASP A 287 -2.01 12.70 12.49
C ASP A 287 -2.62 12.21 11.18
N VAL A 288 -3.95 12.20 11.12
CA VAL A 288 -4.75 11.87 9.94
C VAL A 288 -5.81 12.94 9.72
N TYR A 289 -6.25 13.11 8.47
CA TYR A 289 -7.35 14.03 8.19
C TYR A 289 -8.69 13.59 8.80
N PHE A 290 -8.93 12.28 8.82
CA PHE A 290 -10.12 11.66 9.42
C PHE A 290 -9.93 10.15 9.53
N PRO A 291 -10.66 9.49 10.44
CA PRO A 291 -10.64 8.04 10.53
C PRO A 291 -11.37 7.38 9.35
N LEU A 292 -10.95 6.17 8.98
CA LEU A 292 -11.54 5.35 7.93
C LEU A 292 -12.26 4.11 8.47
N ASP A 293 -12.07 3.81 9.74
CA ASP A 293 -12.66 2.71 10.50
C ASP A 293 -13.02 3.20 11.91
N ASP A 294 -13.72 2.35 12.66
CA ASP A 294 -14.24 2.66 14.00
C ASP A 294 -13.19 2.51 15.14
N GLY A 295 -11.92 2.34 14.78
CA GLY A 295 -10.78 2.22 15.69
C GLY A 295 -10.39 0.78 16.03
N ASP A 296 -9.27 0.65 16.76
CA ASP A 296 -8.67 -0.65 17.10
C ASP A 296 -9.63 -1.54 17.91
N GLY A 297 -9.63 -2.83 17.59
CA GLY A 297 -10.51 -3.82 18.19
C GLY A 297 -11.94 -3.83 17.66
N ARG A 298 -12.28 -2.98 16.69
CA ARG A 298 -13.60 -2.95 16.04
C ARG A 298 -13.57 -3.65 14.69
N PRO A 299 -14.70 -4.17 14.19
CA PRO A 299 -14.78 -4.71 12.83
C PRO A 299 -14.35 -3.68 11.79
N SER A 300 -13.38 -4.07 10.95
CA SER A 300 -12.87 -3.24 9.86
C SER A 300 -13.43 -3.70 8.52
N ARG A 301 -14.10 -2.80 7.79
CA ARG A 301 -14.54 -3.10 6.42
C ARG A 301 -13.34 -3.34 5.50
N TRP A 302 -12.27 -2.59 5.70
CA TRP A 302 -11.07 -2.70 4.90
C TRP A 302 -10.33 -4.02 5.11
N ASN A 303 -10.07 -4.41 6.36
CA ASN A 303 -9.40 -5.68 6.65
C ASN A 303 -10.29 -6.86 6.26
N THR A 304 -11.60 -6.74 6.41
CA THR A 304 -12.58 -7.76 5.97
C THR A 304 -12.54 -7.93 4.45
N LEU A 305 -12.58 -6.85 3.68
CA LEU A 305 -12.50 -6.88 2.22
C LEU A 305 -11.19 -7.53 1.74
N ARG A 306 -10.06 -7.11 2.31
CA ARG A 306 -8.73 -7.63 2.00
C ARG A 306 -8.61 -9.12 2.33
N ALA A 307 -9.07 -9.52 3.50
CA ALA A 307 -9.08 -10.91 3.94
C ALA A 307 -9.91 -11.81 3.02
N LEU A 308 -11.13 -11.40 2.66
CA LEU A 308 -12.00 -12.15 1.76
C LEU A 308 -11.40 -12.32 0.36
N ARG A 309 -10.75 -11.29 -0.16
CA ARG A 309 -10.01 -11.36 -1.45
C ARG A 309 -8.90 -12.41 -1.41
N VAL A 310 -8.09 -12.38 -0.37
CA VAL A 310 -6.99 -13.34 -0.17
C VAL A 310 -7.53 -14.75 -0.08
N LEU A 311 -8.57 -14.98 0.74
CA LEU A 311 -9.15 -16.32 0.91
C LEU A 311 -9.82 -16.84 -0.36
N ARG A 312 -10.47 -15.96 -1.13
CA ARG A 312 -11.07 -16.32 -2.44
C ARG A 312 -10.00 -16.76 -3.44
N TRP A 313 -8.92 -15.99 -3.56
CA TRP A 313 -7.78 -16.32 -4.42
C TRP A 313 -7.12 -17.63 -3.98
N TYR A 314 -6.83 -17.78 -2.71
CA TYR A 314 -6.18 -18.97 -2.17
C TYR A 314 -7.04 -20.24 -2.31
N GLY A 315 -8.36 -20.15 -2.08
CA GLY A 315 -9.31 -21.27 -2.21
C GLY A 315 -9.64 -21.63 -3.67
N GLY A 316 -9.60 -20.70 -4.59
CA GLY A 316 -9.90 -20.93 -6.02
C GLY A 316 -8.75 -21.60 -6.79
N SER A 317 -7.59 -21.77 -6.15
CA SER A 317 -6.40 -22.42 -6.72
C SER A 317 -6.22 -23.87 -6.25
N SER A 318 -7.21 -24.44 -5.54
CA SER A 318 -7.22 -25.80 -4.99
C SER A 318 -7.94 -26.78 -5.90
#